data_353704d74b239307da7b88eaf613a3ca
#
_entry.id   353704d74b239307da7b88eaf613a3ca
#
_cell.length_a   1.000
_cell.length_b   1.000
_cell.length_c   1.000
_cell.angle_alpha   90.00
_cell.angle_beta   90.00
_cell.angle_gamma   90.00
#
_symmetry.space_group_name_H-M   'P 1'
#
loop_
_entity.id
_entity.type
_entity.pdbx_description
1 polymer ?
#
loop_
_entity_poly.entity_id
_entity_poly.type
_entity_poly.pdbx_seq_one_letter_code
_entity_poly.pdbx_strand_id
1 'polypeptide(L)'
;SKYWNDCIAVISKDNLLNKAHAKYLENKFYLLAKNAGRSIVINNTVPTCSSISEYDEAMLQEFISNAKLLVNTLGYKTFDTVEDTVIRHNDIQSYFFIKAARGADAKGMIVSDGFAVMKGSVIASSTVTSMSDSLIKLRSSLIEKEIIDKDLKFIRDYIFTSPSLAAAVVMGRNANGRTEWKNEEHKTIKDI
;
A
#
# COMPACT_ATOMS: atom_id res chain seq x y z
N SER A 1 29.55 3.36 2.25
CA SER A 1 28.12 3.53 2.04
C SER A 1 27.38 2.77 3.12
N LYS A 2 26.50 3.45 3.88
CA LYS A 2 25.63 2.77 4.86
C LYS A 2 24.51 2.09 4.09
N TYR A 3 24.54 0.76 4.03
CA TYR A 3 23.50 -0.04 3.35
C TYR A 3 22.29 -0.31 4.26
N TRP A 4 22.41 -0.13 5.59
CA TRP A 4 21.41 -0.47 6.58
C TRP A 4 21.21 0.70 7.53
N ASN A 5 19.97 1.12 7.73
CA ASN A 5 19.60 2.05 8.81
C ASN A 5 19.04 1.27 10.00
N ASP A 6 18.21 0.25 9.72
CA ASP A 6 17.55 -0.59 10.72
C ASP A 6 17.64 -2.06 10.30
N CYS A 7 17.62 -2.95 11.29
CA CYS A 7 17.57 -4.38 11.08
C CYS A 7 16.57 -5.02 12.04
N ILE A 8 15.69 -5.86 11.52
CA ILE A 8 14.78 -6.67 12.31
C ILE A 8 15.18 -8.13 12.13
N ALA A 9 15.63 -8.76 13.23
CA ALA A 9 15.90 -10.18 13.26
C ALA A 9 14.70 -10.93 13.86
N VAL A 10 14.14 -11.87 13.12
CA VAL A 10 13.06 -12.74 13.59
C VAL A 10 13.66 -14.08 13.98
N ILE A 11 13.53 -14.46 15.25
CA ILE A 11 14.13 -15.67 15.82
C ILE A 11 13.07 -16.55 16.48
N SER A 12 13.26 -17.86 16.46
CA SER A 12 12.46 -18.80 17.24
C SER A 12 12.96 -18.87 18.68
N LYS A 13 12.04 -18.83 19.63
CA LYS A 13 12.37 -18.98 21.05
C LYS A 13 12.92 -20.35 21.38
N ASP A 14 12.47 -21.38 20.67
CA ASP A 14 12.71 -22.78 21.01
C ASP A 14 13.82 -23.44 20.17
N ASN A 15 14.53 -22.68 19.33
CA ASN A 15 15.53 -23.18 18.39
C ASN A 15 15.01 -24.28 17.44
N LEU A 16 13.72 -24.36 17.19
CA LEU A 16 13.10 -25.39 16.36
C LEU A 16 13.24 -25.14 14.86
N LEU A 17 13.68 -23.94 14.47
CA LEU A 17 13.86 -23.59 13.06
C LEU A 17 15.10 -24.28 12.49
N ASN A 18 14.88 -25.14 11.50
CA ASN A 18 15.93 -25.74 10.70
C ASN A 18 16.20 -24.98 9.40
N LYS A 19 17.17 -25.43 8.60
CA LYS A 19 17.54 -24.79 7.33
C LYS A 19 16.40 -24.79 6.30
N ALA A 20 15.56 -25.82 6.27
CA ALA A 20 14.42 -25.89 5.37
C ALA A 20 13.34 -24.87 5.77
N HIS A 21 13.06 -24.77 7.08
CA HIS A 21 12.17 -23.77 7.65
C HIS A 21 12.66 -22.33 7.34
N ALA A 22 13.95 -22.05 7.51
CA ALA A 22 14.53 -20.74 7.22
C ALA A 22 14.33 -20.35 5.74
N LYS A 23 14.58 -21.26 4.79
CA LYS A 23 14.33 -21.02 3.36
C LYS A 23 12.85 -20.83 3.02
N TYR A 24 11.97 -21.59 3.67
CA TYR A 24 10.53 -21.42 3.52
C TYR A 24 10.09 -20.03 4.00
N LEU A 25 10.51 -19.62 5.19
CA LEU A 25 10.21 -18.32 5.78
C LEU A 25 10.77 -17.17 4.92
N GLU A 26 12.01 -17.28 4.43
CA GLU A 26 12.62 -16.29 3.53
C GLU A 26 11.75 -16.07 2.27
N ASN A 27 11.32 -17.17 1.63
CA ASN A 27 10.44 -17.10 0.46
C ASN A 27 9.11 -16.44 0.81
N LYS A 28 8.46 -16.86 1.90
CA LYS A 28 7.15 -16.32 2.31
C LYS A 28 7.21 -14.84 2.68
N PHE A 29 8.20 -14.41 3.46
CA PHE A 29 8.38 -13.00 3.80
C PHE A 29 8.71 -12.14 2.57
N TYR A 30 9.53 -12.66 1.65
CA TYR A 30 9.77 -11.99 0.37
C TYR A 30 8.47 -11.77 -0.42
N LEU A 31 7.65 -12.81 -0.56
CA LEU A 31 6.37 -12.72 -1.28
C LEU A 31 5.40 -11.78 -0.57
N LEU A 32 5.32 -11.82 0.76
CA LEU A 32 4.48 -10.91 1.55
C LEU A 32 4.89 -9.45 1.33
N ALA A 33 6.18 -9.13 1.42
CA ALA A 33 6.68 -7.77 1.20
C ALA A 33 6.45 -7.29 -0.24
N LYS A 34 6.66 -8.18 -1.22
CA LYS A 34 6.42 -7.89 -2.64
C LYS A 34 4.95 -7.63 -2.93
N ASN A 35 4.06 -8.49 -2.40
CA ASN A 35 2.61 -8.36 -2.58
C ASN A 35 2.04 -7.14 -1.86
N ALA A 36 2.56 -6.81 -0.69
CA ALA A 36 2.17 -5.61 0.04
C ALA A 36 2.46 -4.32 -0.76
N GLY A 37 3.52 -4.32 -1.56
CA GLY A 37 3.87 -3.20 -2.44
C GLY A 37 4.21 -1.88 -1.73
N ARG A 38 4.45 -1.92 -0.42
CA ARG A 38 4.75 -0.74 0.42
C ARG A 38 6.23 -0.40 0.49
N SER A 39 7.08 -1.36 0.16
CA SER A 39 8.54 -1.23 0.21
C SER A 39 9.17 -1.73 -1.09
N ILE A 40 10.31 -1.17 -1.45
CA ILE A 40 11.11 -1.69 -2.54
C ILE A 40 11.89 -2.89 -1.98
N VAL A 41 11.52 -4.09 -2.42
CA VAL A 41 12.24 -5.31 -2.03
C VAL A 41 13.47 -5.46 -2.89
N ILE A 42 14.66 -5.31 -2.30
CA ILE A 42 15.94 -5.41 -2.99
C ILE A 42 16.48 -6.83 -2.78
N ASN A 43 16.10 -7.74 -3.69
CA ASN A 43 16.65 -9.08 -3.76
C ASN A 43 17.10 -9.36 -5.20
N ASN A 44 18.30 -9.87 -5.38
CA ASN A 44 18.83 -10.20 -6.72
C ASN A 44 18.08 -11.38 -7.36
N THR A 45 17.55 -12.27 -6.53
CA THR A 45 16.81 -13.47 -6.97
C THR A 45 15.61 -13.70 -6.06
N VAL A 46 14.57 -14.31 -6.61
CA VAL A 46 13.45 -14.78 -5.79
C VAL A 46 13.93 -15.95 -4.93
N PRO A 47 13.80 -15.90 -3.59
CA PRO A 47 14.21 -17.01 -2.74
C PRO A 47 13.47 -18.30 -3.10
N THR A 48 14.18 -19.41 -3.15
CA THR A 48 13.58 -20.72 -3.43
C THR A 48 12.76 -21.19 -2.23
N CYS A 49 11.53 -21.65 -2.47
CA CYS A 49 10.72 -22.27 -1.43
C CYS A 49 11.20 -23.70 -1.18
N SER A 50 11.50 -24.04 0.07
CA SER A 50 11.78 -25.42 0.45
C SER A 50 10.48 -26.20 0.61
N SER A 51 10.49 -27.48 0.23
CA SER A 51 9.43 -28.42 0.61
C SER A 51 9.54 -28.71 2.11
N ILE A 52 8.43 -28.62 2.81
CA ILE A 52 8.30 -28.90 4.24
C ILE A 52 7.09 -29.81 4.46
N SER A 53 6.97 -30.41 5.64
CA SER A 53 5.80 -31.21 5.99
C SER A 53 4.58 -30.31 6.19
N GLU A 54 3.38 -30.87 6.04
CA GLU A 54 2.12 -30.16 6.29
C GLU A 54 2.02 -29.66 7.75
N TYR A 55 2.56 -30.45 8.68
CA TYR A 55 2.65 -30.07 10.09
C TYR A 55 3.56 -28.83 10.28
N ASP A 56 4.75 -28.87 9.69
CA ASP A 56 5.68 -27.74 9.75
C ASP A 56 5.10 -26.49 9.07
N GLU A 57 4.34 -26.67 7.98
CA GLU A 57 3.69 -25.56 7.30
C GLU A 57 2.69 -24.86 8.21
N ALA A 58 1.85 -25.58 8.93
CA ALA A 58 0.91 -25.02 9.88
C ALA A 58 1.62 -24.22 11.00
N MET A 59 2.68 -24.79 11.57
CA MET A 59 3.51 -24.14 12.60
C MET A 59 4.16 -22.85 12.04
N LEU A 60 4.71 -22.89 10.84
CA LEU A 60 5.38 -21.75 10.23
C LEU A 60 4.39 -20.66 9.78
N GLN A 61 3.16 -20.99 9.44
CA GLN A 61 2.11 -20.00 9.18
C GLN A 61 1.74 -19.21 10.43
N GLU A 62 1.66 -19.87 11.58
CA GLU A 62 1.47 -19.18 12.87
C GLU A 62 2.67 -18.28 13.19
N PHE A 63 3.90 -18.78 12.98
CA PHE A 63 5.12 -17.99 13.14
C PHE A 63 5.13 -16.74 12.26
N ILE A 64 4.74 -16.86 10.98
CA ILE A 64 4.62 -15.73 10.04
C ILE A 64 3.59 -14.73 10.53
N SER A 65 2.45 -15.19 11.00
CA SER A 65 1.37 -14.34 11.51
C SER A 65 1.82 -13.51 12.71
N ASN A 66 2.50 -14.15 13.65
CA ASN A 66 3.07 -13.51 14.83
C ASN A 66 4.19 -12.52 14.44
N ALA A 67 5.07 -12.89 13.51
CA ALA A 67 6.12 -12.01 13.01
C ALA A 67 5.54 -10.76 12.31
N LYS A 68 4.50 -10.91 11.46
CA LYS A 68 3.77 -9.78 10.87
C LYS A 68 3.24 -8.83 11.93
N LEU A 69 2.60 -9.36 12.95
CA LEU A 69 2.03 -8.56 14.04
C LEU A 69 3.12 -7.76 14.78
N LEU A 70 4.23 -8.40 15.13
CA LEU A 70 5.34 -7.78 15.85
C LEU A 70 6.02 -6.70 14.99
N VAL A 71 6.33 -6.99 13.73
CA VAL A 71 6.95 -6.02 12.81
C VAL A 71 6.03 -4.81 12.61
N ASN A 72 4.72 -5.04 12.50
CA ASN A 72 3.74 -3.97 12.36
C ASN A 72 3.64 -3.12 13.65
N THR A 73 3.70 -3.73 14.83
CA THR A 73 3.70 -3.04 16.13
C THR A 73 4.93 -2.14 16.29
N LEU A 74 6.07 -2.53 15.72
CA LEU A 74 7.29 -1.71 15.65
C LEU A 74 7.19 -0.55 14.64
N GLY A 75 6.08 -0.42 13.93
CA GLY A 75 5.83 0.64 12.94
C GLY A 75 6.23 0.30 11.50
N TYR A 76 6.76 -0.90 11.26
CA TYR A 76 7.15 -1.33 9.90
C TYR A 76 5.99 -2.09 9.23
N LYS A 77 5.25 -1.42 8.36
CA LYS A 77 4.08 -2.01 7.66
C LYS A 77 4.45 -2.71 6.35
N THR A 78 5.65 -3.25 6.27
CA THR A 78 6.21 -3.88 5.07
C THR A 78 5.40 -5.07 4.57
N PHE A 79 4.73 -5.79 5.48
CA PHE A 79 3.97 -7.00 5.17
C PHE A 79 2.45 -6.79 5.11
N ASP A 80 1.96 -5.60 5.44
CA ASP A 80 0.53 -5.29 5.38
C ASP A 80 0.15 -4.83 3.98
N THR A 81 -0.82 -5.50 3.37
CA THR A 81 -1.40 -5.02 2.12
C THR A 81 -2.22 -3.75 2.35
N VAL A 82 -2.46 -2.99 1.29
CA VAL A 82 -3.37 -1.84 1.35
C VAL A 82 -4.77 -2.32 1.74
N GLU A 83 -5.17 -3.48 1.21
CA GLU A 83 -6.46 -4.13 1.49
C GLU A 83 -6.61 -4.48 2.98
N ASP A 84 -5.57 -5.04 3.63
CA ASP A 84 -5.58 -5.32 5.07
C ASP A 84 -5.80 -4.05 5.90
N THR A 85 -5.21 -2.93 5.47
CA THR A 85 -5.37 -1.63 6.15
C THR A 85 -6.77 -1.07 5.96
N VAL A 86 -7.33 -1.18 4.75
CA VAL A 86 -8.68 -0.75 4.42
C VAL A 86 -9.72 -1.58 5.18
N ILE A 87 -9.57 -2.90 5.23
CA ILE A 87 -10.49 -3.80 5.95
C ILE A 87 -10.55 -3.47 7.44
N ARG A 88 -9.41 -3.21 8.09
CA ARG A 88 -9.36 -2.86 9.53
C ARG A 88 -10.08 -1.54 9.85
N HIS A 89 -10.27 -0.67 8.86
CA HIS A 89 -10.91 0.63 9.03
C HIS A 89 -12.37 0.68 8.56
N ASN A 90 -12.85 -0.36 7.85
CA ASN A 90 -14.21 -0.38 7.30
C ASN A 90 -15.33 -0.34 8.35
N ASP A 91 -15.05 -0.64 9.61
CA ASP A 91 -16.09 -0.69 10.64
C ASP A 91 -16.57 0.70 11.14
N ILE A 92 -15.90 1.82 10.77
CA ILE A 92 -16.22 3.14 11.33
C ILE A 92 -16.04 4.31 10.34
N GLN A 93 -15.53 4.14 9.10
CA GLN A 93 -15.13 5.30 8.29
C GLN A 93 -15.97 5.52 7.03
N SER A 94 -16.35 6.81 6.86
CA SER A 94 -17.02 7.31 5.67
C SER A 94 -16.07 7.31 4.47
N TYR A 95 -16.59 6.89 3.31
CA TYR A 95 -15.91 7.10 2.04
C TYR A 95 -16.01 8.55 1.59
N PHE A 96 -15.01 8.97 0.85
CA PHE A 96 -14.94 10.26 0.21
C PHE A 96 -14.82 10.10 -1.30
N PHE A 97 -15.35 11.06 -2.03
CA PHE A 97 -15.44 11.02 -3.48
C PHE A 97 -14.88 12.31 -4.09
N ILE A 98 -14.25 12.19 -5.24
CA ILE A 98 -13.95 13.30 -6.14
C ILE A 98 -14.60 13.00 -7.48
N LYS A 99 -15.43 13.93 -7.95
CA LYS A 99 -15.87 14.02 -9.35
C LYS A 99 -15.43 15.36 -9.89
N ALA A 100 -14.55 15.35 -10.88
CA ALA A 100 -13.93 16.57 -11.39
C ALA A 100 -13.80 16.56 -12.92
N ALA A 101 -13.32 17.68 -13.45
CA ALA A 101 -13.10 17.84 -14.88
C ALA A 101 -12.16 16.76 -15.45
N ARG A 102 -12.21 16.56 -16.76
CA ARG A 102 -11.35 15.64 -17.51
C ARG A 102 -11.52 14.17 -17.11
N GLY A 103 -12.73 13.81 -16.66
CA GLY A 103 -13.10 12.42 -16.37
C GLY A 103 -12.62 11.88 -15.03
N ALA A 104 -12.10 12.73 -14.13
CA ALA A 104 -11.71 12.27 -12.80
C ALA A 104 -12.97 11.84 -12.00
N ASP A 105 -12.99 10.57 -11.61
CA ASP A 105 -14.02 9.97 -10.74
C ASP A 105 -13.36 8.98 -9.79
N ALA A 106 -13.22 9.36 -8.54
CA ALA A 106 -12.45 8.59 -7.57
C ALA A 106 -13.18 8.45 -6.24
N LYS A 107 -12.96 7.29 -5.61
CA LYS A 107 -13.40 6.94 -4.27
C LYS A 107 -12.17 6.72 -3.39
N GLY A 108 -12.19 7.22 -2.17
CA GLY A 108 -11.10 7.03 -1.22
C GLY A 108 -11.56 7.11 0.22
N MET A 109 -10.65 6.85 1.13
CA MET A 109 -10.91 6.90 2.58
C MET A 109 -9.66 7.28 3.36
N ILE A 110 -9.85 7.86 4.55
CA ILE A 110 -8.75 8.11 5.48
C ILE A 110 -8.33 6.76 6.09
N VAL A 111 -7.04 6.51 6.14
CA VAL A 111 -6.45 5.33 6.78
C VAL A 111 -5.34 5.76 7.74
N SER A 112 -4.91 4.87 8.62
CA SER A 112 -3.86 5.17 9.61
C SER A 112 -2.57 5.71 8.99
N ASP A 113 -2.28 5.35 7.75
CA ASP A 113 -1.02 5.65 7.04
C ASP A 113 -1.17 6.79 6.03
N GLY A 114 -2.34 7.42 5.95
CA GLY A 114 -2.61 8.50 5.03
C GLY A 114 -4.01 8.45 4.41
N PHE A 115 -4.09 8.38 3.10
CA PHE A 115 -5.35 8.36 2.36
C PHE A 115 -5.33 7.29 1.27
N ALA A 116 -6.22 6.32 1.37
CA ALA A 116 -6.37 5.26 0.38
C ALA A 116 -7.28 5.71 -0.76
N VAL A 117 -6.82 5.56 -2.00
CA VAL A 117 -7.65 5.65 -3.21
C VAL A 117 -7.98 4.23 -3.64
N MET A 118 -9.28 3.98 -3.82
CA MET A 118 -9.80 2.64 -4.06
C MET A 118 -9.62 2.21 -5.51
N LYS A 119 -9.43 0.91 -5.70
CA LYS A 119 -9.49 0.25 -6.99
C LYS A 119 -10.74 0.68 -7.76
N GLY A 120 -10.58 0.91 -9.06
CA GLY A 120 -11.67 1.36 -9.91
C GLY A 120 -11.77 2.87 -10.03
N SER A 121 -11.10 3.65 -9.19
CA SER A 121 -11.02 5.10 -9.32
C SER A 121 -10.34 5.51 -10.62
N VAL A 122 -10.87 6.51 -11.29
CA VAL A 122 -10.35 7.05 -12.57
C VAL A 122 -9.70 8.41 -12.33
N ILE A 123 -8.50 8.60 -12.86
CA ILE A 123 -7.78 9.88 -12.78
C ILE A 123 -8.09 10.74 -14.01
N ALA A 124 -7.93 12.06 -13.88
CA ALA A 124 -8.12 13.00 -14.98
C ALA A 124 -7.29 12.60 -16.21
N SER A 125 -7.84 12.75 -17.41
CA SER A 125 -7.17 12.36 -18.67
C SER A 125 -5.92 13.19 -19.00
N SER A 126 -5.82 14.40 -18.44
CA SER A 126 -4.66 15.28 -18.63
C SER A 126 -4.32 16.04 -17.36
N THR A 127 -3.12 16.59 -17.33
CA THR A 127 -2.67 17.49 -16.26
C THR A 127 -2.77 18.94 -16.70
N VAL A 128 -2.88 19.86 -15.75
CA VAL A 128 -2.76 21.30 -16.03
C VAL A 128 -1.30 21.72 -16.07
N THR A 129 -1.00 22.78 -16.82
CA THR A 129 0.37 23.31 -17.01
C THR A 129 1.01 23.76 -15.69
N SER A 130 0.19 24.18 -14.71
CA SER A 130 0.66 24.63 -13.38
C SER A 130 0.84 23.51 -12.38
N MET A 131 0.68 22.23 -12.77
CA MET A 131 0.94 21.09 -11.89
C MET A 131 2.45 20.98 -11.65
N SER A 132 2.85 20.73 -10.40
CA SER A 132 4.27 20.61 -10.06
C SER A 132 4.90 19.36 -10.71
N ASP A 133 6.18 19.49 -11.11
CA ASP A 133 6.93 18.39 -11.74
C ASP A 133 6.99 17.12 -10.88
N SER A 134 7.05 17.29 -9.56
CA SER A 134 7.05 16.16 -8.63
C SER A 134 5.75 15.35 -8.69
N LEU A 135 4.61 16.01 -8.83
CA LEU A 135 3.29 15.37 -8.98
C LEU A 135 3.14 14.69 -10.35
N ILE A 136 3.66 15.32 -11.40
CA ILE A 136 3.68 14.74 -12.75
C ILE A 136 4.53 13.46 -12.75
N LYS A 137 5.73 13.50 -12.16
CA LYS A 137 6.61 12.32 -12.02
C LYS A 137 5.95 11.21 -11.19
N LEU A 138 5.29 11.56 -10.09
CA LEU A 138 4.57 10.58 -9.28
C LEU A 138 3.47 9.90 -10.10
N ARG A 139 2.67 10.68 -10.83
CA ARG A 139 1.59 10.17 -11.67
C ARG A 139 2.12 9.22 -12.76
N SER A 140 3.20 9.60 -13.46
CA SER A 140 3.88 8.75 -14.45
C SER A 140 4.40 7.46 -13.82
N SER A 141 5.03 7.56 -12.64
CA SER A 141 5.52 6.38 -11.91
C SER A 141 4.41 5.41 -11.51
N LEU A 142 3.20 5.90 -11.19
CA LEU A 142 2.06 5.04 -10.87
C LEU A 142 1.54 4.28 -12.11
N ILE A 143 1.61 4.90 -13.28
CA ILE A 143 1.26 4.27 -14.55
C ILE A 143 2.34 3.24 -14.96
N GLU A 144 3.61 3.62 -14.89
CA GLU A 144 4.75 2.73 -15.19
C GLU A 144 4.79 1.48 -14.31
N LYS A 145 4.38 1.62 -13.03
CA LYS A 145 4.29 0.50 -12.06
C LYS A 145 2.99 -0.29 -12.17
N GLU A 146 2.20 -0.03 -13.18
CA GLU A 146 0.91 -0.69 -13.39
C GLU A 146 -0.02 -0.62 -12.15
N ILE A 147 0.03 0.47 -11.40
CA ILE A 147 -0.94 0.78 -10.34
C ILE A 147 -2.16 1.45 -10.97
N ILE A 148 -1.92 2.24 -12.02
CA ILE A 148 -2.92 2.85 -12.87
C ILE A 148 -2.74 2.28 -14.27
N ASP A 149 -3.82 1.78 -14.86
CA ASP A 149 -3.81 1.18 -16.18
C ASP A 149 -3.83 2.22 -17.32
N LYS A 150 -3.89 1.72 -18.57
CA LYS A 150 -3.93 2.56 -19.78
C LYS A 150 -5.23 3.37 -19.91
N ASP A 151 -6.30 2.93 -19.25
CA ASP A 151 -7.58 3.60 -19.18
C ASP A 151 -7.63 4.60 -18.02
N LEU A 152 -6.47 4.89 -17.41
CA LEU A 152 -6.29 5.83 -16.31
C LEU A 152 -7.05 5.42 -15.03
N LYS A 153 -7.25 4.13 -14.84
CA LYS A 153 -7.99 3.54 -13.74
C LYS A 153 -7.06 2.81 -12.77
N PHE A 154 -7.29 3.01 -11.48
CA PHE A 154 -6.59 2.24 -10.45
C PHE A 154 -6.99 0.78 -10.51
N ILE A 155 -6.03 -0.12 -10.74
CA ILE A 155 -6.26 -1.58 -10.79
C ILE A 155 -6.17 -2.24 -9.41
N ARG A 156 -5.68 -1.52 -8.42
CA ARG A 156 -5.63 -1.90 -7.00
C ARG A 156 -5.74 -0.67 -6.12
N ASP A 157 -6.05 -0.87 -4.84
CA ASP A 157 -6.04 0.20 -3.86
C ASP A 157 -4.63 0.75 -3.69
N TYR A 158 -4.52 2.07 -3.48
CA TYR A 158 -3.23 2.73 -3.29
C TYR A 158 -3.29 3.76 -2.18
N ILE A 159 -2.33 3.71 -1.23
CA ILE A 159 -2.25 4.67 -0.13
C ILE A 159 -1.29 5.81 -0.48
N PHE A 160 -1.82 7.01 -0.45
CA PHE A 160 -1.06 8.25 -0.50
C PHE A 160 -0.76 8.74 0.91
N THR A 161 0.36 9.42 1.10
CA THR A 161 0.76 9.98 2.40
C THR A 161 -0.18 11.08 2.90
N SER A 162 -1.02 11.63 2.03
CA SER A 162 -2.01 12.65 2.41
C SER A 162 -3.20 12.71 1.44
N PRO A 163 -4.38 13.18 1.91
CA PRO A 163 -5.53 13.43 1.04
C PRO A 163 -5.23 14.42 -0.09
N SER A 164 -4.37 15.40 0.15
CA SER A 164 -4.00 16.42 -0.85
C SER A 164 -3.16 15.83 -1.98
N LEU A 165 -2.23 14.94 -1.66
CA LEU A 165 -1.45 14.23 -2.66
C LEU A 165 -2.34 13.33 -3.53
N ALA A 166 -3.26 12.60 -2.89
CA ALA A 166 -4.25 11.78 -3.58
C ALA A 166 -5.12 12.62 -4.53
N ALA A 167 -5.68 13.74 -4.03
CA ALA A 167 -6.51 14.64 -4.84
C ALA A 167 -5.73 15.21 -6.03
N ALA A 168 -4.48 15.63 -5.83
CA ALA A 168 -3.66 16.19 -6.88
C ALA A 168 -3.38 15.18 -8.00
N VAL A 169 -3.07 13.93 -7.65
CA VAL A 169 -2.87 12.86 -8.64
C VAL A 169 -4.17 12.54 -9.37
N VAL A 170 -5.29 12.40 -8.67
CA VAL A 170 -6.60 12.10 -9.25
C VAL A 170 -7.04 13.22 -10.19
N MET A 171 -6.96 14.46 -9.75
CA MET A 171 -7.49 15.61 -10.50
C MET A 171 -6.52 16.14 -11.57
N GLY A 172 -5.26 15.71 -11.59
CA GLY A 172 -4.24 16.20 -12.53
C GLY A 172 -3.93 17.70 -12.38
N ARG A 173 -4.01 18.22 -11.14
CA ARG A 173 -3.70 19.59 -10.77
C ARG A 173 -3.27 19.71 -9.32
N ASN A 174 -2.66 20.82 -8.94
CA ASN A 174 -2.48 21.11 -7.52
C ASN A 174 -3.87 21.19 -6.85
N ALA A 175 -4.06 20.47 -5.75
CA ALA A 175 -5.37 20.36 -5.09
C ALA A 175 -5.20 20.26 -3.57
N ASN A 176 -6.16 20.86 -2.85
CA ASN A 176 -6.27 20.68 -1.41
C ASN A 176 -7.25 19.55 -1.10
N GLY A 177 -6.74 18.38 -0.76
CA GLY A 177 -7.56 17.21 -0.51
C GLY A 177 -8.55 17.36 0.64
N ARG A 178 -8.29 18.27 1.58
CA ARG A 178 -9.23 18.51 2.68
C ARG A 178 -10.54 19.19 2.22
N THR A 179 -10.53 19.85 1.08
CA THR A 179 -11.69 20.54 0.50
C THR A 179 -12.22 19.86 -0.76
N GLU A 180 -11.41 19.04 -1.43
CA GLU A 180 -11.82 18.37 -2.67
C GLU A 180 -12.52 17.03 -2.44
N TRP A 181 -12.09 16.25 -1.45
CA TRP A 181 -12.72 15.00 -1.07
C TRP A 181 -13.99 15.27 -0.27
N LYS A 182 -15.13 14.77 -0.76
CA LYS A 182 -16.45 14.93 -0.16
C LYS A 182 -17.09 13.59 0.13
N ASN A 183 -17.74 13.46 1.29
CA ASN A 183 -18.54 12.28 1.60
C ASN A 183 -19.90 12.29 0.85
N GLU A 184 -20.74 11.29 1.08
CA GLU A 184 -22.04 11.16 0.48
C GLU A 184 -22.99 12.34 0.83
N GLU A 185 -22.78 12.98 1.97
CA GLU A 185 -23.51 14.19 2.40
C GLU A 185 -22.91 15.48 1.83
N HIS A 186 -21.96 15.39 0.90
CA HIS A 186 -21.21 16.52 0.33
C HIS A 186 -20.35 17.31 1.33
N LYS A 187 -20.15 16.82 2.54
CA LYS A 187 -19.22 17.38 3.51
C LYS A 187 -17.79 17.04 3.13
N THR A 188 -16.90 18.01 3.28
CA THR A 188 -15.46 17.83 2.99
C THR A 188 -14.74 17.21 4.19
N ILE A 189 -13.52 16.70 3.97
CA ILE A 189 -12.66 16.23 5.08
C ILE A 189 -12.40 17.36 6.12
N LYS A 190 -12.49 18.62 5.70
CA LYS A 190 -12.31 19.77 6.60
C LYS A 190 -13.51 19.96 7.52
N ASP A 191 -14.68 19.50 7.13
CA ASP A 191 -15.95 19.73 7.84
C ASP A 191 -16.27 18.61 8.85
N ILE A 192 -15.41 17.58 8.89
CA ILE A 192 -15.48 16.43 9.79
C ILE A 192 -14.30 16.47 10.76
#